data_8a87bdeee942c01a2e469ad94d21d9d6
#
_entry.id   8a87bdeee942c01a2e469ad94d21d9d6
#
_cell.length_a   1.000
_cell.length_b   1.000
_cell.length_c   1.000
_cell.angle_alpha   90.00
_cell.angle_beta   90.00
_cell.angle_gamma   90.00
#
_symmetry.space_group_name_H-M   'P 1'
#
loop_
_entity.id
_entity.type
_entity.pdbx_description
1 polymer ?
#
loop_
_entity_poly.entity_id
_entity_poly.type
_entity_poly.pdbx_seq_one_letter_code
_entity_poly.pdbx_strand_id
1 'polypeptide(L)'
;MEHLNGNRLIGKTAIVTGSGSGKTGYGIGQAIAVLFACQGAKVLVVDVNKERGERTVDAILDNDGIASLYLADIANSNECENVIKSVITNYGSLDVLINNVGVGGLGSVIDLDENHYKNVIDTNLNSMVSMSKFAIPAMVENGGGSILNMSSFVAIRSGGFGPAIPYALSKAGIIALTQQMCHDHGSDGIRVNCIAPGHIYTPMVENRVDENLRDLRRKAAPLQTEGTAWDIAWAALFLSSDEARWISGVTLPVDACLLTASPLSMFDKLTN
;
A
#
# COMPACT_ATOMS: atom_id res chain seq x y z
N MET A 1 6.88 -20.00 7.46
CA MET A 1 6.86 -18.53 7.71
C MET A 1 7.57 -18.12 9.03
N GLU A 2 8.26 -19.00 9.71
CA GLU A 2 8.98 -18.70 10.97
C GLU A 2 9.92 -17.47 10.88
N HIS A 3 10.55 -17.24 9.72
CA HIS A 3 11.42 -16.08 9.50
C HIS A 3 10.68 -14.72 9.46
N LEU A 4 9.34 -14.72 9.45
CA LEU A 4 8.51 -13.50 9.51
C LEU A 4 8.17 -13.09 10.94
N ASN A 5 8.34 -13.98 11.92
CA ASN A 5 7.95 -13.76 13.31
C ASN A 5 8.88 -12.77 14.02
N GLY A 6 8.28 -11.94 14.85
CA GLY A 6 8.98 -10.93 15.62
C GLY A 6 8.02 -10.15 16.55
N ASN A 7 8.48 -9.04 17.08
CA ASN A 7 7.76 -8.26 18.08
C ASN A 7 7.71 -6.75 17.78
N ARG A 8 8.01 -6.34 16.56
CA ARG A 8 8.13 -4.91 16.20
C ARG A 8 6.81 -4.14 16.26
N LEU A 9 5.67 -4.86 16.23
CA LEU A 9 4.33 -4.29 16.33
C LEU A 9 3.53 -4.91 17.49
N ILE A 10 4.22 -5.47 18.49
CA ILE A 10 3.54 -6.08 19.64
C ILE A 10 2.63 -5.05 20.34
N GLY A 11 1.39 -5.43 20.60
CA GLY A 11 0.40 -4.58 21.24
C GLY A 11 -0.21 -3.51 20.33
N LYS A 12 0.23 -3.37 19.08
CA LYS A 12 -0.33 -2.43 18.11
C LYS A 12 -1.55 -3.01 17.40
N THR A 13 -2.45 -2.13 17.01
CA THR A 13 -3.61 -2.46 16.16
C THR A 13 -3.46 -1.77 14.80
N ALA A 14 -3.59 -2.55 13.74
CA ALA A 14 -3.41 -2.07 12.38
C ALA A 14 -4.65 -2.30 11.51
N ILE A 15 -4.98 -1.31 10.66
CA ILE A 15 -5.87 -1.48 9.52
C ILE A 15 -5.02 -1.62 8.26
N VAL A 16 -5.32 -2.63 7.43
CA VAL A 16 -4.72 -2.75 6.10
C VAL A 16 -5.84 -2.79 5.05
N THR A 17 -5.92 -1.75 4.22
CA THR A 17 -6.95 -1.65 3.17
C THR A 17 -6.50 -2.32 1.88
N GLY A 18 -7.44 -2.93 1.13
CA GLY A 18 -7.12 -3.70 -0.08
C GLY A 18 -6.19 -4.87 0.22
N SER A 19 -6.44 -5.55 1.33
CA SER A 19 -5.58 -6.62 1.83
C SER A 19 -6.04 -8.02 1.43
N GLY A 20 -7.06 -8.13 0.60
CA GLY A 20 -7.39 -9.39 -0.07
C GLY A 20 -6.40 -9.74 -1.18
N SER A 21 -6.25 -11.03 -1.48
CA SER A 21 -5.37 -11.49 -2.54
C SER A 21 -6.06 -12.36 -3.58
N GLY A 22 -5.42 -12.48 -4.75
CA GLY A 22 -5.79 -13.44 -5.77
C GLY A 22 -5.66 -14.89 -5.31
N LYS A 23 -5.88 -15.85 -6.24
CA LYS A 23 -5.71 -17.28 -5.96
C LYS A 23 -4.25 -17.71 -5.93
N THR A 24 -3.39 -16.96 -6.59
CA THR A 24 -1.95 -17.23 -6.76
C THR A 24 -1.13 -16.10 -6.18
N GLY A 25 -0.11 -16.42 -5.39
CA GLY A 25 0.83 -15.45 -4.82
C GLY A 25 0.22 -14.45 -3.84
N TYR A 26 1.06 -13.56 -3.34
CA TYR A 26 0.67 -12.51 -2.40
C TYR A 26 0.50 -11.15 -3.10
N GLY A 27 -0.60 -10.45 -2.81
CA GLY A 27 -0.74 -9.02 -3.07
C GLY A 27 0.00 -8.20 -2.00
N ILE A 28 0.32 -6.94 -2.31
CA ILE A 28 1.04 -6.05 -1.37
C ILE A 28 0.26 -5.93 -0.03
N GLY A 29 -1.03 -5.63 -0.08
CA GLY A 29 -1.86 -5.50 1.13
C GLY A 29 -1.92 -6.79 1.95
N GLN A 30 -2.03 -7.96 1.30
CA GLN A 30 -2.00 -9.24 2.00
C GLN A 30 -0.64 -9.50 2.67
N ALA A 31 0.47 -9.28 1.96
CA ALA A 31 1.81 -9.48 2.51
C ALA A 31 2.06 -8.57 3.73
N ILE A 32 1.60 -7.31 3.66
CA ILE A 32 1.67 -6.38 4.78
C ILE A 32 0.84 -6.89 5.97
N ALA A 33 -0.42 -7.29 5.74
CA ALA A 33 -1.32 -7.77 6.79
C ALA A 33 -0.75 -9.00 7.52
N VAL A 34 -0.27 -9.99 6.75
CA VAL A 34 0.34 -11.21 7.30
C VAL A 34 1.62 -10.88 8.05
N LEU A 35 2.53 -10.07 7.48
CA LEU A 35 3.78 -9.69 8.16
C LEU A 35 3.50 -8.94 9.47
N PHE A 36 2.56 -7.99 9.46
CA PHE A 36 2.21 -7.21 10.65
C PHE A 36 1.69 -8.10 11.78
N ALA A 37 0.82 -9.07 11.45
CA ALA A 37 0.35 -10.05 12.42
C ALA A 37 1.47 -10.93 12.96
N CYS A 38 2.38 -11.43 12.10
CA CYS A 38 3.59 -12.16 12.51
C CYS A 38 4.54 -11.31 13.38
N GLN A 39 4.43 -9.98 13.33
CA GLN A 39 5.18 -9.04 14.15
C GLN A 39 4.43 -8.58 15.41
N GLY A 40 3.31 -9.24 15.74
CA GLY A 40 2.56 -9.07 16.98
C GLY A 40 1.42 -8.05 16.92
N ALA A 41 1.09 -7.52 15.74
CA ALA A 41 -0.08 -6.63 15.59
C ALA A 41 -1.39 -7.41 15.56
N LYS A 42 -2.47 -6.78 16.06
CA LYS A 42 -3.85 -7.16 15.73
C LYS A 42 -4.21 -6.48 14.42
N VAL A 43 -4.73 -7.23 13.43
CA VAL A 43 -4.94 -6.70 12.08
C VAL A 43 -6.41 -6.73 11.70
N LEU A 44 -6.98 -5.58 11.35
CA LEU A 44 -8.24 -5.48 10.62
C LEU A 44 -7.94 -5.52 9.12
N VAL A 45 -8.26 -6.64 8.50
CA VAL A 45 -8.21 -6.87 7.05
C VAL A 45 -9.41 -6.19 6.42
N VAL A 46 -9.21 -5.24 5.51
CA VAL A 46 -10.30 -4.53 4.82
C VAL A 46 -10.22 -4.80 3.33
N ASP A 47 -11.28 -5.37 2.77
CA ASP A 47 -11.40 -5.62 1.33
C ASP A 47 -12.86 -5.56 0.89
N VAL A 48 -13.11 -5.29 -0.38
CA VAL A 48 -14.45 -5.33 -0.97
C VAL A 48 -14.90 -6.77 -1.29
N ASN A 49 -13.95 -7.68 -1.44
CA ASN A 49 -14.19 -9.06 -1.81
C ASN A 49 -14.02 -10.01 -0.62
N LYS A 50 -15.13 -10.64 -0.21
CA LYS A 50 -15.17 -11.53 0.95
C LYS A 50 -14.16 -12.68 0.86
N GLU A 51 -14.19 -13.44 -0.23
CA GLU A 51 -13.34 -14.61 -0.42
C GLU A 51 -11.83 -14.25 -0.39
N ARG A 52 -11.46 -13.09 -0.96
CA ARG A 52 -10.08 -12.59 -0.92
C ARG A 52 -9.66 -12.17 0.48
N GLY A 53 -10.56 -11.50 1.20
CA GLY A 53 -10.30 -11.08 2.58
C GLY A 53 -10.19 -12.25 3.54
N GLU A 54 -11.08 -13.24 3.43
CA GLU A 54 -11.06 -14.48 4.23
C GLU A 54 -9.72 -15.21 4.06
N ARG A 55 -9.21 -15.38 2.83
CA ARG A 55 -7.88 -16.00 2.61
C ARG A 55 -6.74 -15.30 3.35
N THR A 56 -6.82 -13.98 3.49
CA THR A 56 -5.80 -13.24 4.24
C THR A 56 -5.95 -13.45 5.74
N VAL A 57 -7.18 -13.46 6.24
CA VAL A 57 -7.44 -13.77 7.65
C VAL A 57 -6.99 -15.18 7.97
N ASP A 58 -7.35 -16.17 7.17
CA ASP A 58 -6.94 -17.57 7.35
C ASP A 58 -5.41 -17.69 7.39
N ALA A 59 -4.70 -17.04 6.45
CA ALA A 59 -3.24 -17.03 6.42
C ALA A 59 -2.62 -16.40 7.68
N ILE A 60 -3.29 -15.46 8.33
CA ILE A 60 -2.86 -14.86 9.59
C ILE A 60 -3.12 -15.82 10.75
N LEU A 61 -4.33 -16.39 10.82
CA LEU A 61 -4.72 -17.32 11.89
C LEU A 61 -3.89 -18.62 11.87
N ASP A 62 -3.56 -19.14 10.69
CA ASP A 62 -2.69 -20.31 10.49
C ASP A 62 -1.25 -20.09 11.01
N ASN A 63 -0.88 -18.84 11.31
CA ASN A 63 0.41 -18.45 11.89
C ASN A 63 0.27 -17.84 13.28
N ASP A 64 -0.78 -18.24 14.03
CA ASP A 64 -1.07 -17.81 15.40
C ASP A 64 -1.22 -16.28 15.56
N GLY A 65 -1.49 -15.55 14.46
CA GLY A 65 -1.74 -14.12 14.47
C GLY A 65 -3.18 -13.78 14.86
N ILE A 66 -3.48 -12.50 15.05
CA ILE A 66 -4.81 -12.01 15.40
C ILE A 66 -5.32 -11.14 14.23
N ALA A 67 -6.40 -11.57 13.60
CA ALA A 67 -7.04 -10.79 12.53
C ALA A 67 -8.55 -10.96 12.51
N SER A 68 -9.24 -9.97 11.93
CA SER A 68 -10.63 -10.05 11.53
C SER A 68 -10.83 -9.38 10.17
N LEU A 69 -11.88 -9.78 9.44
CA LEU A 69 -12.26 -9.21 8.16
C LEU A 69 -13.35 -8.17 8.35
N TYR A 70 -13.22 -7.03 7.68
CA TYR A 70 -14.28 -6.06 7.46
C TYR A 70 -14.48 -5.83 5.96
N LEU A 71 -15.72 -6.08 5.48
CA LEU A 71 -16.06 -5.85 4.07
C LEU A 71 -16.49 -4.41 3.87
N ALA A 72 -15.75 -3.67 3.04
CA ALA A 72 -16.05 -2.28 2.72
C ALA A 72 -15.54 -1.90 1.32
N ASP A 73 -16.31 -1.08 0.62
CA ASP A 73 -15.82 -0.27 -0.49
C ASP A 73 -15.36 1.10 0.05
N ILE A 74 -14.07 1.24 0.27
CA ILE A 74 -13.51 2.49 0.83
C ILE A 74 -13.51 3.67 -0.13
N ALA A 75 -13.96 3.52 -1.38
CA ALA A 75 -14.34 4.66 -2.22
C ALA A 75 -15.59 5.37 -1.68
N ASN A 76 -16.38 4.70 -0.82
CA ASN A 76 -17.51 5.26 -0.09
C ASN A 76 -17.06 5.79 1.29
N SER A 77 -17.12 7.09 1.48
CA SER A 77 -16.68 7.75 2.72
C SER A 77 -17.43 7.27 3.99
N ASN A 78 -18.71 6.91 3.87
CA ASN A 78 -19.48 6.39 5.02
C ASN A 78 -18.96 5.01 5.45
N GLU A 79 -18.51 4.19 4.51
CA GLU A 79 -17.90 2.89 4.83
C GLU A 79 -16.55 3.06 5.49
N CYS A 80 -15.76 4.08 5.13
CA CYS A 80 -14.51 4.42 5.81
C CYS A 80 -14.73 4.71 7.30
N GLU A 81 -15.76 5.48 7.64
CA GLU A 81 -16.11 5.76 9.05
C GLU A 81 -16.46 4.46 9.81
N ASN A 82 -17.23 3.58 9.18
CA ASN A 82 -17.61 2.30 9.79
C ASN A 82 -16.41 1.36 9.99
N VAL A 83 -15.43 1.36 9.08
CA VAL A 83 -14.16 0.61 9.24
C VAL A 83 -13.46 1.07 10.52
N ILE A 84 -13.34 2.39 10.75
CA ILE A 84 -12.68 2.92 11.96
C ILE A 84 -13.47 2.54 13.22
N LYS A 85 -14.80 2.68 13.21
CA LYS A 85 -15.63 2.23 14.34
C LYS A 85 -15.46 0.75 14.64
N SER A 86 -15.33 -0.07 13.60
CA SER A 86 -15.13 -1.51 13.75
C SER A 86 -13.79 -1.86 14.40
N VAL A 87 -12.68 -1.23 14.00
CA VAL A 87 -11.37 -1.52 14.61
C VAL A 87 -11.34 -1.15 16.09
N ILE A 88 -11.94 -0.01 16.45
CA ILE A 88 -12.02 0.40 17.87
C ILE A 88 -12.90 -0.56 18.66
N THR A 89 -14.04 -0.98 18.11
CA THR A 89 -14.93 -1.96 18.76
C THR A 89 -14.25 -3.31 18.97
N ASN A 90 -13.52 -3.80 17.96
CA ASN A 90 -12.91 -5.14 18.00
C ASN A 90 -11.63 -5.20 18.82
N TYR A 91 -10.82 -4.14 18.80
CA TYR A 91 -9.45 -4.18 19.32
C TYR A 91 -9.12 -3.08 20.32
N GLY A 92 -9.97 -2.06 20.46
CA GLY A 92 -9.86 -1.00 21.47
C GLY A 92 -9.03 0.22 21.05
N SER A 93 -8.19 0.11 20.00
CA SER A 93 -7.30 1.19 19.53
C SER A 93 -7.06 1.12 18.04
N LEU A 94 -6.46 2.18 17.50
CA LEU A 94 -5.88 2.20 16.15
C LEU A 94 -4.50 2.86 16.22
N ASP A 95 -3.45 2.11 15.94
CA ASP A 95 -2.05 2.57 15.94
C ASP A 95 -1.49 2.76 14.54
N VAL A 96 -1.92 1.92 13.58
CA VAL A 96 -1.37 1.91 12.22
C VAL A 96 -2.49 1.86 11.18
N LEU A 97 -2.44 2.76 10.18
CA LEU A 97 -3.29 2.71 8.99
C LEU A 97 -2.45 2.51 7.73
N ILE A 98 -2.71 1.43 7.00
CA ILE A 98 -2.12 1.17 5.68
C ILE A 98 -3.16 1.45 4.60
N ASN A 99 -3.02 2.56 3.92
CA ASN A 99 -3.80 2.95 2.74
C ASN A 99 -3.18 2.31 1.49
N ASN A 100 -3.65 1.11 1.12
CA ASN A 100 -3.07 0.33 0.02
C ASN A 100 -4.03 0.10 -1.16
N VAL A 101 -5.32 0.32 -1.01
CA VAL A 101 -6.27 0.14 -2.12
C VAL A 101 -5.84 0.92 -3.36
N GLY A 102 -5.97 0.29 -4.52
CA GLY A 102 -5.73 0.95 -5.78
C GLY A 102 -6.12 0.11 -6.97
N VAL A 103 -6.55 0.81 -8.02
CA VAL A 103 -6.87 0.25 -9.34
C VAL A 103 -5.97 0.88 -10.39
N GLY A 104 -5.71 0.14 -11.49
CA GLY A 104 -5.01 0.70 -12.63
C GLY A 104 -5.87 1.72 -13.37
N GLY A 105 -5.24 2.63 -14.09
CA GLY A 105 -5.94 3.63 -14.93
C GLY A 105 -5.12 3.92 -16.16
N LEU A 106 -5.55 3.41 -17.32
CA LEU A 106 -4.95 3.69 -18.62
C LEU A 106 -5.68 4.88 -19.29
N GLY A 107 -5.02 5.49 -20.24
CA GLY A 107 -5.52 6.58 -21.07
C GLY A 107 -4.55 7.75 -21.16
N SER A 108 -4.48 8.37 -22.36
CA SER A 108 -3.81 9.65 -22.58
C SER A 108 -4.77 10.80 -22.25
N VAL A 109 -4.28 12.03 -22.27
CA VAL A 109 -5.13 13.23 -22.08
C VAL A 109 -6.21 13.33 -23.16
N ILE A 110 -5.92 12.86 -24.38
CA ILE A 110 -6.85 12.95 -25.53
C ILE A 110 -7.92 11.86 -25.44
N ASP A 111 -7.55 10.66 -24.99
CA ASP A 111 -8.44 9.48 -24.95
C ASP A 111 -9.02 9.23 -23.55
N LEU A 112 -9.04 10.25 -22.69
CA LEU A 112 -9.48 10.13 -21.32
C LEU A 112 -10.99 9.89 -21.24
N ASP A 113 -11.40 8.74 -20.72
CA ASP A 113 -12.77 8.50 -20.28
C ASP A 113 -12.99 9.14 -18.91
N GLU A 114 -13.90 10.10 -18.81
CA GLU A 114 -14.13 10.89 -17.59
C GLU A 114 -14.63 10.03 -16.41
N ASN A 115 -15.49 9.04 -16.68
CA ASN A 115 -16.00 8.16 -15.63
C ASN A 115 -14.90 7.23 -15.11
N HIS A 116 -14.07 6.71 -16.02
CA HIS A 116 -12.91 5.90 -15.63
C HIS A 116 -11.91 6.73 -14.84
N TYR A 117 -11.60 7.95 -15.29
CA TYR A 117 -10.74 8.89 -14.56
C TYR A 117 -11.25 9.15 -13.15
N LYS A 118 -12.53 9.52 -13.04
CA LYS A 118 -13.18 9.77 -11.75
C LYS A 118 -13.07 8.54 -10.83
N ASN A 119 -13.40 7.36 -11.34
CA ASN A 119 -13.31 6.12 -10.56
C ASN A 119 -11.90 5.84 -10.05
N VAL A 120 -10.87 6.07 -10.87
CA VAL A 120 -9.47 5.89 -10.46
C VAL A 120 -9.06 6.88 -9.37
N ILE A 121 -9.46 8.14 -9.49
CA ILE A 121 -9.19 9.17 -8.47
C ILE A 121 -9.93 8.84 -7.16
N ASP A 122 -11.22 8.50 -7.24
CA ASP A 122 -12.03 8.16 -6.07
C ASP A 122 -11.46 6.94 -5.33
N THR A 123 -11.10 5.90 -6.08
CA THR A 123 -10.58 4.66 -5.48
C THR A 123 -9.15 4.80 -4.95
N ASN A 124 -8.25 5.47 -5.69
CA ASN A 124 -6.83 5.49 -5.33
C ASN A 124 -6.47 6.63 -4.37
N LEU A 125 -7.10 7.79 -4.50
CA LEU A 125 -6.72 9.00 -3.76
C LEU A 125 -7.80 9.41 -2.75
N ASN A 126 -9.05 9.61 -3.18
CA ASN A 126 -10.10 10.10 -2.30
C ASN A 126 -10.43 9.10 -1.17
N SER A 127 -10.28 7.80 -1.42
CA SER A 127 -10.40 6.78 -0.38
C SER A 127 -9.38 6.95 0.74
N MET A 128 -8.12 7.28 0.39
CA MET A 128 -7.06 7.51 1.39
C MET A 128 -7.33 8.78 2.21
N VAL A 129 -7.86 9.83 1.57
CA VAL A 129 -8.32 11.04 2.27
C VAL A 129 -9.42 10.68 3.26
N SER A 130 -10.44 9.92 2.83
CA SER A 130 -11.57 9.52 3.67
C SER A 130 -11.15 8.61 4.82
N MET A 131 -10.33 7.59 4.57
CA MET A 131 -9.80 6.73 5.62
C MET A 131 -9.01 7.52 6.65
N SER A 132 -8.12 8.41 6.20
CA SER A 132 -7.29 9.24 7.10
C SER A 132 -8.13 10.23 7.90
N LYS A 133 -9.16 10.82 7.29
CA LYS A 133 -10.10 11.75 7.97
C LYS A 133 -10.70 11.13 9.23
N PHE A 134 -11.09 9.86 9.17
CA PHE A 134 -11.71 9.19 10.33
C PHE A 134 -10.68 8.50 11.23
N ALA A 135 -9.52 8.09 10.69
CA ALA A 135 -8.48 7.43 11.46
C ALA A 135 -7.72 8.40 12.39
N ILE A 136 -7.41 9.62 11.92
CA ILE A 136 -6.60 10.59 12.67
C ILE A 136 -7.21 10.90 14.03
N PRO A 137 -8.51 11.25 14.16
CA PRO A 137 -9.10 11.50 15.49
C PRO A 137 -8.95 10.30 16.43
N ALA A 138 -9.20 9.08 15.95
CA ALA A 138 -9.07 7.87 16.77
C ALA A 138 -7.60 7.59 17.18
N MET A 139 -6.65 7.89 16.31
CA MET A 139 -5.22 7.78 16.63
C MET A 139 -4.80 8.85 17.67
N VAL A 140 -5.29 10.08 17.55
CA VAL A 140 -5.01 11.15 18.52
C VAL A 140 -5.53 10.79 19.91
N GLU A 141 -6.74 10.25 20.02
CA GLU A 141 -7.30 9.74 21.28
C GLU A 141 -6.44 8.62 21.89
N ASN A 142 -5.74 7.85 21.06
CA ASN A 142 -4.81 6.77 21.47
C ASN A 142 -3.36 7.26 21.69
N GLY A 143 -3.10 8.58 21.59
CA GLY A 143 -1.78 9.17 21.83
C GLY A 143 -0.84 9.23 20.62
N GLY A 144 -1.37 9.07 19.42
CA GLY A 144 -0.65 9.15 18.14
C GLY A 144 -0.77 7.90 17.28
N GLY A 145 -0.08 7.90 16.13
CA GLY A 145 -0.16 6.78 15.21
C GLY A 145 0.76 6.90 14.00
N SER A 146 0.71 5.89 13.14
CA SER A 146 1.45 5.85 11.88
C SER A 146 0.52 5.58 10.71
N ILE A 147 0.52 6.46 9.72
CA ILE A 147 -0.20 6.30 8.45
C ILE A 147 0.80 6.04 7.34
N LEU A 148 0.59 5.00 6.56
CA LEU A 148 1.40 4.66 5.40
C LEU A 148 0.52 4.63 4.15
N ASN A 149 0.85 5.47 3.18
CA ASN A 149 0.15 5.57 1.91
C ASN A 149 0.92 4.84 0.80
N MET A 150 0.21 4.07 -0.04
CA MET A 150 0.81 3.32 -1.14
C MET A 150 0.69 4.10 -2.46
N SER A 151 1.79 4.75 -2.85
CA SER A 151 1.91 5.43 -4.15
C SER A 151 2.44 4.47 -5.23
N SER A 152 3.31 4.92 -6.09
CA SER A 152 3.96 4.17 -7.16
C SER A 152 5.16 4.96 -7.70
N PHE A 153 6.15 4.30 -8.28
CA PHE A 153 7.23 4.96 -9.03
C PHE A 153 6.70 5.86 -10.15
N VAL A 154 5.53 5.52 -10.72
CA VAL A 154 4.87 6.30 -11.79
C VAL A 154 4.47 7.71 -11.33
N ALA A 155 4.30 7.93 -10.04
CA ALA A 155 4.05 9.26 -9.46
C ALA A 155 5.27 10.20 -9.56
N ILE A 156 6.47 9.63 -9.63
CA ILE A 156 7.75 10.36 -9.61
C ILE A 156 8.33 10.46 -11.02
N ARG A 157 8.18 9.41 -11.81
CA ARG A 157 8.74 9.30 -13.16
C ARG A 157 7.77 8.55 -14.07
N SER A 158 7.42 9.15 -15.20
CA SER A 158 6.64 8.43 -16.21
C SER A 158 7.40 7.20 -16.71
N GLY A 159 6.73 6.10 -16.94
CA GLY A 159 7.37 4.86 -17.38
C GLY A 159 6.57 3.64 -16.95
N GLY A 160 5.46 3.41 -17.59
CA GLY A 160 4.61 2.23 -17.40
C GLY A 160 4.34 1.53 -18.73
N PHE A 161 3.28 0.73 -18.76
CA PHE A 161 2.86 -0.04 -19.94
C PHE A 161 2.06 0.77 -20.97
N GLY A 162 2.27 2.08 -21.04
CA GLY A 162 1.57 2.99 -21.94
C GLY A 162 1.01 4.21 -21.21
N PRO A 163 0.15 5.01 -21.90
CA PRO A 163 -0.48 6.17 -21.29
C PRO A 163 -1.29 5.79 -20.05
N ALA A 164 -1.05 6.46 -18.94
CA ALA A 164 -1.66 6.13 -17.65
C ALA A 164 -1.95 7.39 -16.81
N ILE A 165 -2.53 8.42 -17.44
CA ILE A 165 -2.80 9.71 -16.80
C ILE A 165 -3.64 9.56 -15.52
N PRO A 166 -4.77 8.83 -15.49
CA PRO A 166 -5.56 8.70 -14.27
C PRO A 166 -4.75 8.11 -13.11
N TYR A 167 -4.01 7.05 -13.41
CA TYR A 167 -3.19 6.38 -12.41
C TYR A 167 -2.04 7.26 -11.91
N ALA A 168 -1.30 7.88 -12.84
CA ALA A 168 -0.17 8.74 -12.49
C ALA A 168 -0.60 9.92 -11.62
N LEU A 169 -1.70 10.60 -11.97
CA LEU A 169 -2.24 11.71 -11.19
C LEU A 169 -2.71 11.25 -9.80
N SER A 170 -3.43 10.12 -9.71
CA SER A 170 -3.84 9.59 -8.42
C SER A 170 -2.64 9.29 -7.51
N LYS A 171 -1.58 8.67 -8.06
CA LYS A 171 -0.39 8.29 -7.29
C LYS A 171 0.51 9.48 -6.95
N ALA A 172 0.57 10.52 -7.79
CA ALA A 172 1.24 11.79 -7.47
C ALA A 172 0.48 12.56 -6.38
N GLY A 173 -0.85 12.59 -6.44
CA GLY A 173 -1.70 13.17 -5.40
C GLY A 173 -1.47 12.54 -4.01
N ILE A 174 -1.20 11.23 -3.96
CA ILE A 174 -0.89 10.53 -2.70
C ILE A 174 0.42 11.04 -2.07
N ILE A 175 1.43 11.39 -2.88
CA ILE A 175 2.68 11.97 -2.37
C ILE A 175 2.40 13.34 -1.74
N ALA A 176 1.64 14.20 -2.43
CA ALA A 176 1.26 15.51 -1.92
C ALA A 176 0.39 15.40 -0.65
N LEU A 177 -0.58 14.48 -0.63
CA LEU A 177 -1.40 14.18 0.56
C LEU A 177 -0.53 13.78 1.76
N THR A 178 0.45 12.90 1.54
CA THR A 178 1.37 12.43 2.59
C THR A 178 2.15 13.59 3.20
N GLN A 179 2.70 14.46 2.38
CA GLN A 179 3.48 15.62 2.81
C GLN A 179 2.62 16.63 3.59
N GLN A 180 1.40 16.90 3.10
CA GLN A 180 0.51 17.82 3.79
C GLN A 180 0.04 17.26 5.13
N MET A 181 -0.40 15.99 5.17
CA MET A 181 -0.87 15.36 6.40
C MET A 181 0.22 15.27 7.48
N CYS A 182 1.48 14.98 7.11
CA CYS A 182 2.56 14.92 8.09
C CYS A 182 2.85 16.30 8.71
N HIS A 183 2.70 17.37 7.93
CA HIS A 183 2.82 18.73 8.43
C HIS A 183 1.65 19.09 9.37
N ASP A 184 0.43 18.81 8.96
CA ASP A 184 -0.77 19.24 9.68
C ASP A 184 -0.96 18.49 11.01
N HIS A 185 -0.56 17.21 11.08
CA HIS A 185 -0.83 16.30 12.20
C HIS A 185 0.42 15.81 12.94
N GLY A 186 1.58 16.35 12.63
CA GLY A 186 2.82 15.99 13.33
C GLY A 186 2.79 16.34 14.82
N SER A 187 2.17 17.50 15.19
CA SER A 187 1.98 17.89 16.60
C SER A 187 1.00 17.01 17.37
N ASP A 188 0.13 16.28 16.64
CA ASP A 188 -0.82 15.32 17.20
C ASP A 188 -0.20 13.94 17.44
N GLY A 189 1.12 13.78 17.21
CA GLY A 189 1.82 12.52 17.32
C GLY A 189 1.61 11.58 16.13
N ILE A 190 1.11 12.08 14.99
CA ILE A 190 0.84 11.28 13.79
C ILE A 190 2.03 11.37 12.84
N ARG A 191 2.62 10.23 12.50
CA ARG A 191 3.59 10.12 11.40
C ARG A 191 2.88 9.69 10.13
N VAL A 192 3.17 10.35 9.02
CA VAL A 192 2.59 9.99 7.72
C VAL A 192 3.71 9.81 6.70
N ASN A 193 3.83 8.63 6.13
CA ASN A 193 4.84 8.30 5.13
C ASN A 193 4.20 7.66 3.89
N CYS A 194 4.98 7.57 2.84
CA CYS A 194 4.56 6.99 1.57
C CYS A 194 5.62 5.99 1.07
N ILE A 195 5.17 4.88 0.49
CA ILE A 195 6.02 4.00 -0.32
C ILE A 195 5.67 4.21 -1.79
N ALA A 196 6.69 4.24 -2.64
CA ALA A 196 6.58 4.24 -4.09
C ALA A 196 7.16 2.92 -4.65
N PRO A 197 6.34 1.85 -4.77
CA PRO A 197 6.78 0.58 -5.32
C PRO A 197 7.24 0.71 -6.78
N GLY A 198 8.32 -0.01 -7.13
CA GLY A 198 8.76 -0.21 -8.50
C GLY A 198 8.00 -1.31 -9.24
N HIS A 199 8.71 -2.09 -10.04
CA HIS A 199 8.15 -3.21 -10.80
C HIS A 199 7.93 -4.45 -9.91
N ILE A 200 6.91 -4.40 -9.04
CA ILE A 200 6.55 -5.53 -8.20
C ILE A 200 5.69 -6.53 -8.96
N TYR A 201 6.04 -7.82 -8.91
CA TYR A 201 5.22 -8.90 -9.49
C TYR A 201 4.19 -9.38 -8.45
N THR A 202 2.92 -9.18 -8.77
CA THR A 202 1.78 -9.51 -7.90
C THR A 202 0.61 -10.02 -8.74
N PRO A 203 -0.41 -10.65 -8.15
CA PRO A 203 -1.62 -11.09 -8.87
C PRO A 203 -2.30 -9.96 -9.67
N MET A 204 -2.12 -8.70 -9.29
CA MET A 204 -2.67 -7.55 -10.03
C MET A 204 -2.07 -7.41 -11.44
N VAL A 205 -0.81 -7.79 -11.63
CA VAL A 205 -0.09 -7.64 -12.90
C VAL A 205 0.09 -8.97 -13.65
N GLU A 206 -0.11 -10.10 -13.00
CA GLU A 206 0.10 -11.45 -13.56
C GLU A 206 -0.56 -11.65 -14.94
N ASN A 207 -1.81 -11.22 -15.09
CA ASN A 207 -2.55 -11.34 -16.35
C ASN A 207 -2.20 -10.27 -17.41
N ARG A 208 -1.30 -9.35 -17.10
CA ARG A 208 -0.91 -8.22 -17.97
C ARG A 208 0.55 -8.29 -18.41
N VAL A 209 1.29 -9.25 -17.88
CA VAL A 209 2.74 -9.35 -18.04
C VAL A 209 3.05 -10.78 -18.46
N ASP A 210 3.43 -10.95 -19.73
CA ASP A 210 3.98 -12.20 -20.22
C ASP A 210 5.44 -12.39 -19.74
N GLU A 211 6.03 -13.55 -20.02
CA GLU A 211 7.38 -13.89 -19.54
C GLU A 211 8.45 -12.94 -20.10
N ASN A 212 8.32 -12.49 -21.36
CA ASN A 212 9.26 -11.54 -21.96
C ASN A 212 9.21 -10.18 -21.29
N LEU A 213 7.98 -9.66 -21.06
CA LEU A 213 7.79 -8.39 -20.39
C LEU A 213 8.19 -8.48 -18.91
N ARG A 214 8.01 -9.63 -18.27
CA ARG A 214 8.47 -9.89 -16.91
C ARG A 214 10.00 -9.81 -16.82
N ASP A 215 10.72 -10.43 -17.76
CA ASP A 215 12.17 -10.33 -17.82
C ASP A 215 12.65 -8.90 -18.10
N LEU A 216 12.02 -8.19 -19.02
CA LEU A 216 12.32 -6.77 -19.28
C LEU A 216 12.11 -5.89 -18.03
N ARG A 217 11.04 -6.11 -17.27
CA ARG A 217 10.80 -5.40 -16.01
C ARG A 217 11.89 -5.63 -14.99
N ARG A 218 12.36 -6.87 -14.86
CA ARG A 218 13.48 -7.25 -14.01
C ARG A 218 14.78 -6.57 -14.45
N LYS A 219 15.09 -6.62 -15.76
CA LYS A 219 16.28 -6.01 -16.35
C LYS A 219 16.27 -4.47 -16.31
N ALA A 220 15.10 -3.84 -16.27
CA ALA A 220 14.97 -2.39 -16.27
C ALA A 220 15.47 -1.71 -14.98
N ALA A 221 15.60 -2.45 -13.89
CA ALA A 221 16.14 -1.94 -12.63
C ALA A 221 17.59 -2.41 -12.41
N PRO A 222 18.51 -1.56 -11.92
CA PRO A 222 19.92 -1.88 -11.74
C PRO A 222 20.23 -3.13 -10.91
N LEU A 223 19.41 -3.48 -9.91
CA LEU A 223 19.58 -4.70 -9.13
C LEU A 223 19.22 -5.96 -9.93
N GLN A 224 18.48 -5.85 -11.05
CA GLN A 224 18.08 -6.95 -11.92
C GLN A 224 17.37 -8.12 -11.20
N THR A 225 16.72 -7.81 -10.10
CA THR A 225 15.91 -8.76 -9.33
C THR A 225 14.43 -8.48 -9.54
N GLU A 226 13.59 -9.48 -9.35
CA GLU A 226 12.14 -9.30 -9.36
C GLU A 226 11.68 -8.84 -7.99
N GLY A 227 10.97 -7.72 -7.95
CA GLY A 227 10.34 -7.25 -6.72
C GLY A 227 9.09 -8.06 -6.40
N THR A 228 8.90 -8.38 -5.13
CA THR A 228 7.78 -9.13 -4.60
C THR A 228 6.95 -8.28 -3.64
N ALA A 229 5.75 -8.73 -3.30
CA ALA A 229 4.93 -8.09 -2.29
C ALA A 229 5.63 -7.99 -0.91
N TRP A 230 6.52 -8.94 -0.60
CA TRP A 230 7.27 -8.98 0.65
C TRP A 230 8.32 -7.87 0.77
N ASP A 231 8.94 -7.46 -0.35
CA ASP A 231 9.88 -6.34 -0.35
C ASP A 231 9.19 -5.04 0.10
N ILE A 232 7.92 -4.86 -0.32
CA ILE A 232 7.09 -3.73 0.11
C ILE A 232 6.63 -3.91 1.57
N ALA A 233 6.27 -5.13 1.97
CA ALA A 233 5.80 -5.41 3.33
C ALA A 233 6.89 -5.13 4.38
N TRP A 234 8.15 -5.48 4.13
CA TRP A 234 9.26 -5.17 5.03
C TRP A 234 9.52 -3.67 5.17
N ALA A 235 9.44 -2.91 4.07
CA ALA A 235 9.53 -1.47 4.11
C ALA A 235 8.35 -0.83 4.88
N ALA A 236 7.13 -1.37 4.68
CA ALA A 236 5.93 -0.95 5.39
C ALA A 236 6.06 -1.22 6.90
N LEU A 237 6.57 -2.38 7.29
CA LEU A 237 6.83 -2.72 8.69
C LEU A 237 7.79 -1.73 9.34
N PHE A 238 8.92 -1.44 8.70
CA PHE A 238 9.89 -0.47 9.21
C PHE A 238 9.25 0.90 9.43
N LEU A 239 8.58 1.47 8.40
CA LEU A 239 7.99 2.80 8.48
C LEU A 239 6.83 2.88 9.50
N SER A 240 6.16 1.75 9.78
CA SER A 240 5.06 1.68 10.75
C SER A 240 5.52 1.42 12.19
N SER A 241 6.71 0.92 12.38
CA SER A 241 7.26 0.58 13.71
C SER A 241 7.87 1.79 14.43
N ASP A 242 8.17 1.61 15.72
CA ASP A 242 8.81 2.64 16.55
C ASP A 242 10.28 2.93 16.12
N GLU A 243 10.89 2.04 15.32
CA GLU A 243 12.21 2.28 14.74
C GLU A 243 12.20 3.50 13.79
N ALA A 244 11.06 3.78 13.15
CA ALA A 244 10.86 4.93 12.28
C ALA A 244 10.26 6.15 13.01
N ARG A 245 10.36 6.24 14.35
CA ARG A 245 9.76 7.33 15.16
C ARG A 245 10.15 8.75 14.73
N TRP A 246 11.27 8.91 14.04
CA TRP A 246 11.78 10.20 13.57
C TRP A 246 11.65 10.38 12.05
N ILE A 247 10.85 9.53 11.39
CA ILE A 247 10.61 9.55 9.95
C ILE A 247 9.14 9.87 9.70
N SER A 248 8.87 11.05 9.11
CA SER A 248 7.55 11.49 8.68
C SER A 248 7.67 12.36 7.45
N GLY A 249 6.72 12.27 6.51
CA GLY A 249 6.69 13.02 5.24
C GLY A 249 7.56 12.42 4.13
N VAL A 250 8.20 11.26 4.35
CA VAL A 250 9.04 10.65 3.33
C VAL A 250 8.20 9.92 2.26
N THR A 251 8.64 10.01 1.01
CA THR A 251 8.27 9.06 -0.03
C THR A 251 9.47 8.15 -0.26
N LEU A 252 9.34 6.87 0.14
CA LEU A 252 10.39 5.88 0.02
C LEU A 252 10.20 5.04 -1.25
N PRO A 253 11.06 5.18 -2.28
CA PRO A 253 11.09 4.24 -3.39
C PRO A 253 11.56 2.86 -2.92
N VAL A 254 10.79 1.83 -3.27
CA VAL A 254 11.17 0.41 -3.10
C VAL A 254 11.11 -0.20 -4.50
N ASP A 255 12.19 -0.05 -5.27
CA ASP A 255 12.14 -0.14 -6.73
C ASP A 255 13.39 -0.73 -7.39
N ALA A 256 14.28 -1.34 -6.62
CA ALA A 256 15.54 -1.92 -7.11
C ALA A 256 16.40 -0.89 -7.91
N CYS A 257 16.36 0.39 -7.52
CA CYS A 257 17.07 1.50 -8.16
C CYS A 257 16.47 1.97 -9.52
N LEU A 258 15.22 1.57 -9.83
CA LEU A 258 14.56 1.90 -11.09
C LEU A 258 14.49 3.41 -11.36
N LEU A 259 14.15 4.21 -10.34
CA LEU A 259 13.98 5.65 -10.46
C LEU A 259 15.28 6.41 -10.72
N THR A 260 16.43 5.89 -10.29
CA THR A 260 17.74 6.52 -10.46
C THR A 260 18.46 6.07 -11.73
N ALA A 261 18.01 5.00 -12.37
CA ALA A 261 18.57 4.53 -13.63
C ALA A 261 18.12 5.39 -14.82
N SER A 262 19.04 5.79 -15.68
CA SER A 262 18.68 6.37 -16.97
C SER A 262 18.49 5.26 -18.02
N PRO A 263 17.64 5.46 -19.04
CA PRO A 263 17.50 4.47 -20.12
C PRO A 263 18.83 4.13 -20.78
N LEU A 264 19.71 5.10 -20.97
CA LEU A 264 21.00 4.89 -21.59
C LEU A 264 21.92 4.03 -20.72
N SER A 265 21.90 4.19 -19.39
CA SER A 265 22.71 3.36 -18.49
C SER A 265 22.25 1.90 -18.42
N MET A 266 21.01 1.63 -18.86
CA MET A 266 20.41 0.29 -18.88
C MET A 266 20.43 -0.36 -20.28
N PHE A 267 20.94 0.34 -21.29
CA PHE A 267 20.83 -0.10 -22.70
C PHE A 267 21.35 -1.52 -22.91
N ASP A 268 22.59 -1.80 -22.52
CA ASP A 268 23.22 -3.12 -22.71
C ASP A 268 22.48 -4.23 -21.96
N LYS A 269 21.83 -3.92 -20.83
CA LYS A 269 21.07 -4.87 -20.02
C LYS A 269 19.69 -5.17 -20.58
N LEU A 270 19.13 -4.25 -21.34
CA LEU A 270 17.82 -4.39 -21.96
C LEU A 270 17.89 -5.05 -23.33
N THR A 271 19.06 -4.98 -24.00
CA THR A 271 19.25 -5.48 -25.37
C THR A 271 19.95 -6.84 -25.44
N ASN A 272 20.55 -7.30 -24.37
CA ASN A 272 21.18 -8.61 -24.19
C ASN A 272 20.38 -9.45 -23.18
#